data_255ab22bbab4f972ed21648cfd0576b6
#
_entry.id   255ab22bbab4f972ed21648cfd0576b6
#
_cell.length_a   1.000
_cell.length_b   1.000
_cell.length_c   1.000
_cell.angle_alpha   90.00
_cell.angle_beta   90.00
_cell.angle_gamma   90.00
#
_symmetry.space_group_name_H-M   'P 1'
#
loop_
_entity.id
_entity.type
_entity.pdbx_description
1 polymer ?
#
loop_
_entity_poly.entity_id
_entity_poly.type
_entity_poly.pdbx_seq_one_letter_code
_entity_poly.pdbx_strand_id
1 'polypeptide(L)'
;TPSFKAELGYTVSPYYWGYGYAVEASKAVLKYGFEELNLKRIECMCFPENSQSKRVCEKLLFPYEGVRRKGYQLYSGRISDLVSFAMTDDDYYKIKEEQLWEKK
;
A
#
# COMPACT_ATOMS: atom_id res chain seq x y z
N THR A 1 -17.79 -12.20 4.45
CA THR A 1 -17.60 -11.67 5.79
C THR A 1 -17.03 -10.28 5.70
N PRO A 2 -17.72 -9.29 6.25
CA PRO A 2 -17.17 -7.95 6.21
C PRO A 2 -15.89 -7.91 7.02
N SER A 3 -14.86 -7.43 6.38
CA SER A 3 -13.57 -7.29 7.02
C SER A 3 -13.36 -5.81 7.33
N PHE A 4 -12.70 -5.54 8.45
CA PHE A 4 -12.33 -4.17 8.77
C PHE A 4 -11.07 -3.75 8.06
N LYS A 5 -10.38 -4.67 7.40
CA LYS A 5 -9.12 -4.37 6.73
C LYS A 5 -9.03 -5.06 5.37
N ALA A 6 -8.17 -4.51 4.54
CA ALA A 6 -7.86 -5.07 3.23
C ALA A 6 -6.37 -4.93 2.97
N GLU A 7 -5.90 -5.63 1.97
CA GLU A 7 -4.52 -5.53 1.50
C GLU A 7 -4.52 -4.94 0.11
N LEU A 8 -3.67 -3.93 -0.10
CA LEU A 8 -3.48 -3.35 -1.41
C LEU A 8 -2.42 -4.19 -2.11
N GLY A 9 -2.88 -5.07 -2.99
CA GLY A 9 -1.99 -5.94 -3.71
C GLY A 9 -1.35 -5.24 -4.89
N TYR A 10 -0.03 -5.25 -4.94
CA TYR A 10 0.69 -4.78 -6.10
C TYR A 10 1.16 -5.97 -6.90
N THR A 11 0.35 -6.37 -7.86
CA THR A 11 0.89 -7.09 -8.99
C THR A 11 1.13 -6.03 -10.07
N VAL A 12 2.02 -5.11 -9.78
CA VAL A 12 2.36 -4.11 -10.76
C VAL A 12 3.38 -4.74 -11.68
N SER A 13 2.94 -5.14 -12.87
CA SER A 13 3.88 -5.47 -13.90
C SER A 13 4.59 -4.18 -14.28
N PRO A 14 5.91 -4.12 -14.18
CA PRO A 14 6.64 -2.91 -14.57
C PRO A 14 6.49 -2.58 -16.04
N TYR A 15 5.94 -3.50 -16.83
CA TYR A 15 5.72 -3.27 -18.24
C TYR A 15 4.45 -2.50 -18.54
N TYR A 16 3.46 -2.57 -17.63
CA TYR A 16 2.15 -1.97 -17.88
C TYR A 16 1.86 -0.78 -17.01
N TRP A 17 2.57 -0.64 -15.89
CA TRP A 17 2.26 0.38 -14.92
C TRP A 17 3.48 1.27 -14.74
N GLY A 18 3.42 2.46 -15.28
CA GLY A 18 4.38 3.47 -14.88
C GLY A 18 4.13 3.83 -13.42
N TYR A 19 5.15 4.38 -12.80
CA TYR A 19 5.10 4.77 -11.39
C TYR A 19 3.90 5.69 -11.09
N GLY A 20 3.70 6.73 -11.92
CA GLY A 20 2.62 7.67 -11.69
C GLY A 20 1.25 7.04 -11.84
N TYR A 21 1.10 6.09 -12.76
CA TYR A 21 -0.18 5.40 -12.95
C TYR A 21 -0.51 4.55 -11.73
N ALA A 22 0.48 3.83 -11.19
CA ALA A 22 0.26 3.00 -10.01
C ALA A 22 -0.16 3.84 -8.80
N VAL A 23 0.45 5.00 -8.63
CA VAL A 23 0.10 5.92 -7.54
C VAL A 23 -1.34 6.41 -7.70
N GLU A 24 -1.73 6.84 -8.90
CA GLU A 24 -3.07 7.38 -9.11
C GLU A 24 -4.15 6.30 -8.98
N ALA A 25 -3.88 5.10 -9.49
CA ALA A 25 -4.82 4.00 -9.35
C ALA A 25 -4.98 3.61 -7.87
N SER A 26 -3.88 3.61 -7.13
CA SER A 26 -3.92 3.28 -5.71
C SER A 26 -4.68 4.31 -4.89
N LYS A 27 -4.54 5.60 -5.23
CA LYS A 27 -5.32 6.65 -4.56
C LYS A 27 -6.82 6.40 -4.70
N ALA A 28 -7.26 5.99 -5.89
CA ALA A 28 -8.67 5.69 -6.13
C ALA A 28 -9.12 4.49 -5.29
N VAL A 29 -8.29 3.45 -5.20
CA VAL A 29 -8.60 2.28 -4.40
C VAL A 29 -8.68 2.63 -2.92
N LEU A 30 -7.76 3.45 -2.42
CA LEU A 30 -7.77 3.87 -1.03
C LEU A 30 -9.02 4.69 -0.72
N LYS A 31 -9.38 5.60 -1.60
CA LYS A 31 -10.60 6.39 -1.43
C LYS A 31 -11.83 5.50 -1.33
N TYR A 32 -11.94 4.54 -2.24
CA TYR A 32 -13.06 3.62 -2.23
C TYR A 32 -13.09 2.79 -0.94
N GLY A 33 -11.94 2.26 -0.55
CA GLY A 33 -11.86 1.41 0.63
C GLY A 33 -12.25 2.13 1.91
N PHE A 34 -11.73 3.33 2.11
CA PHE A 34 -12.02 4.06 3.35
C PHE A 34 -13.37 4.76 3.32
N GLU A 35 -13.75 5.33 2.18
CA GLU A 35 -14.97 6.14 2.13
C GLU A 35 -16.23 5.33 1.82
N GLU A 36 -16.12 4.32 0.96
CA GLU A 36 -17.29 3.53 0.57
C GLU A 36 -17.42 2.25 1.37
N LEU A 37 -16.31 1.56 1.62
CA LEU A 37 -16.34 0.31 2.36
C LEU A 37 -16.14 0.48 3.86
N ASN A 38 -15.80 1.68 4.29
CA ASN A 38 -15.59 2.01 5.71
C ASN A 38 -14.51 1.14 6.36
N LEU A 39 -13.48 0.80 5.60
CA LEU A 39 -12.38 0.02 6.15
C LEU A 39 -11.64 0.84 7.21
N LYS A 40 -11.04 0.15 8.16
CA LYS A 40 -10.27 0.77 9.22
C LYS A 40 -8.77 0.70 8.97
N ARG A 41 -8.35 -0.19 8.08
CA ARG A 41 -6.93 -0.41 7.82
C ARG A 41 -6.76 -0.97 6.42
N ILE A 42 -5.78 -0.46 5.70
CA ILE A 42 -5.35 -1.02 4.42
C ILE A 42 -3.86 -1.25 4.51
N GLU A 43 -3.44 -2.49 4.25
CA GLU A 43 -2.04 -2.89 4.34
C GLU A 43 -1.42 -2.93 2.96
N CYS A 44 -0.13 -2.63 2.91
CA CYS A 44 0.65 -2.75 1.68
C CYS A 44 1.99 -3.35 2.04
N MET A 45 2.33 -4.47 1.43
CA MET A 45 3.58 -5.15 1.69
C MET A 45 4.36 -5.30 0.41
N CYS A 46 5.68 -5.24 0.51
CA CYS A 46 6.53 -5.40 -0.65
C CYS A 46 7.82 -6.11 -0.26
N PHE A 47 8.46 -6.72 -1.26
CA PHE A 47 9.74 -7.35 -1.03
C PHE A 47 10.82 -6.29 -0.84
N PRO A 48 11.83 -6.57 -0.01
CA PRO A 48 12.87 -5.57 0.28
C PRO A 48 13.59 -5.05 -0.96
N GLU A 49 13.76 -5.90 -1.97
CA GLU A 49 14.42 -5.53 -3.21
C GLU A 49 13.53 -4.78 -4.19
N ASN A 50 12.24 -4.69 -3.92
CA ASN A 50 11.31 -4.01 -4.82
C ASN A 50 11.23 -2.53 -4.50
N SER A 51 12.20 -1.77 -5.00
CA SER A 51 12.27 -0.33 -4.72
C SER A 51 11.10 0.44 -5.31
N GLN A 52 10.54 -0.02 -6.43
CA GLN A 52 9.42 0.65 -7.06
C GLN A 52 8.17 0.58 -6.19
N SER A 53 7.87 -0.60 -5.65
CA SER A 53 6.73 -0.75 -4.74
C SER A 53 6.89 0.08 -3.49
N LYS A 54 8.10 0.13 -2.93
CA LYS A 54 8.37 0.96 -1.75
C LYS A 54 8.13 2.43 -2.06
N ARG A 55 8.56 2.90 -3.23
CA ARG A 55 8.34 4.28 -3.64
C ARG A 55 6.85 4.60 -3.75
N VAL A 56 6.06 3.67 -4.29
CA VAL A 56 4.62 3.87 -4.39
C VAL A 56 4.01 4.01 -3.00
N CYS A 57 4.38 3.15 -2.07
CA CYS A 57 3.89 3.25 -0.69
C CYS A 57 4.28 4.58 -0.06
N GLU A 58 5.52 5.02 -0.27
CA GLU A 58 6.00 6.28 0.28
C GLU A 58 5.28 7.48 -0.35
N LYS A 59 5.06 7.44 -1.64
CA LYS A 59 4.36 8.52 -2.34
C LYS A 59 2.91 8.61 -1.89
N LEU A 60 2.31 7.49 -1.56
CA LEU A 60 0.95 7.44 -1.03
C LEU A 60 0.87 7.80 0.45
N LEU A 61 2.02 8.02 1.09
CA LEU A 61 2.12 8.38 2.51
C LEU A 61 1.66 7.27 3.44
N PHE A 62 1.87 6.02 3.03
CA PHE A 62 1.65 4.89 3.93
C PHE A 62 2.66 4.93 5.06
N PRO A 63 2.22 4.92 6.31
CA PRO A 63 3.16 4.75 7.41
C PRO A 63 3.90 3.42 7.34
N TYR A 64 5.19 3.46 7.63
CA TYR A 64 6.02 2.27 7.66
C TYR A 64 5.82 1.56 8.99
N GLU A 65 5.59 0.25 8.96
CA GLU A 65 5.36 -0.53 10.17
C GLU A 65 6.46 -1.53 10.48
N GLY A 66 7.42 -1.69 9.59
CA GLY A 66 8.55 -2.55 9.88
C GLY A 66 8.72 -3.69 8.89
N VAL A 67 9.56 -4.64 9.27
CA VAL A 67 9.89 -5.78 8.43
C VAL A 67 9.34 -7.05 9.09
N ARG A 68 8.63 -7.84 8.31
CA ARG A 68 8.22 -9.18 8.73
C ARG A 68 9.31 -10.13 8.27
N ARG A 69 10.18 -10.51 9.19
CA ARG A 69 11.29 -11.39 8.86
C ARG A 69 10.78 -12.77 8.49
N LYS A 70 11.22 -13.28 7.32
CA LYS A 70 10.76 -14.57 6.80
C LYS A 70 9.24 -14.66 6.72
N GLY A 71 8.62 -13.54 6.37
CA GLY A 71 7.17 -13.43 6.39
C GLY A 71 6.46 -13.99 5.16
N TYR A 72 7.22 -14.41 4.15
CA TYR A 72 6.59 -14.86 2.90
C TYR A 72 7.42 -15.96 2.25
N GLN A 73 6.74 -16.96 1.71
CA GLN A 73 7.39 -17.98 0.89
C GLN A 73 7.03 -17.76 -0.57
N LEU A 74 8.05 -17.55 -1.39
CA LEU A 74 7.84 -17.37 -2.82
C LEU A 74 7.43 -18.69 -3.47
N TYR A 75 6.89 -18.57 -4.65
CA TYR A 75 6.48 -19.71 -5.44
C TYR A 75 7.63 -20.70 -5.65
N SER A 76 8.86 -20.19 -5.77
CA SER A 76 10.04 -21.02 -5.91
C SER A 76 10.42 -21.79 -4.65
N GLY A 77 9.77 -21.49 -3.54
CA GLY A 77 10.11 -22.06 -2.24
C GLY A 77 11.04 -21.18 -1.41
N ARG A 78 11.62 -20.15 -2.02
CA ARG A 78 12.53 -19.25 -1.30
C ARG A 78 11.75 -18.45 -0.25
N ILE A 79 12.32 -18.36 0.94
CA ILE A 79 11.72 -17.56 2.03
C ILE A 79 12.26 -16.13 1.92
N SER A 80 11.38 -15.17 2.07
CA SER A 80 11.74 -13.76 1.98
C SER A 80 11.15 -12.96 3.12
N ASP A 81 11.84 -11.89 3.48
CA ASP A 81 11.27 -10.87 4.35
C ASP A 81 10.24 -10.06 3.58
N LEU A 82 9.35 -9.41 4.31
CA LEU A 82 8.42 -8.45 3.74
C LEU A 82 8.54 -7.11 4.45
N VAL A 83 8.57 -6.04 3.68
CA VAL A 83 8.49 -4.69 4.23
C VAL A 83 7.02 -4.33 4.34
N SER A 84 6.59 -3.92 5.52
CA SER A 84 5.19 -3.71 5.83
C SER A 84 4.86 -2.23 6.01
N PHE A 85 3.82 -1.80 5.30
CA PHE A 85 3.24 -0.47 5.43
C PHE A 85 1.75 -0.65 5.70
N ALA A 86 1.16 0.28 6.43
CA ALA A 86 -0.28 0.24 6.63
C ALA A 86 -0.82 1.65 6.82
N MET A 87 -2.02 1.86 6.35
CA MET A 87 -2.73 3.12 6.50
C MET A 87 -4.03 2.83 7.24
N THR A 88 -4.31 3.59 8.29
CA THR A 88 -5.60 3.50 8.99
C THR A 88 -6.56 4.54 8.41
N ASP A 89 -7.82 4.42 8.79
CA ASP A 89 -8.81 5.41 8.39
C ASP A 89 -8.43 6.80 8.91
N ASP A 90 -7.91 6.88 10.13
CA ASP A 90 -7.46 8.17 10.67
C ASP A 90 -6.34 8.77 9.83
N ASP A 91 -5.40 7.95 9.40
CA ASP A 91 -4.32 8.41 8.51
C ASP A 91 -4.87 8.94 7.20
N TYR A 92 -5.81 8.20 6.61
CA TYR A 92 -6.39 8.57 5.33
C TYR A 92 -7.13 9.90 5.41
N TYR A 93 -7.96 10.08 6.43
CA TYR A 93 -8.76 11.31 6.54
C TYR A 93 -7.88 12.52 6.86
N LYS A 94 -6.79 12.32 7.56
CA LYS A 94 -5.81 13.39 7.76
C LYS A 94 -5.19 13.80 6.44
N ILE A 95 -4.80 12.82 5.62
CA ILE A 95 -4.24 13.10 4.29
C ILE A 95 -5.24 13.88 3.46
N LYS A 96 -6.51 13.48 3.49
CA LYS A 96 -7.56 14.12 2.72
C LYS A 96 -7.83 15.55 3.20
N GLU A 97 -7.99 15.73 4.51
CA GLU A 97 -8.31 17.03 5.08
C GLU A 97 -7.18 18.04 4.89
N GLU A 98 -5.93 17.59 5.03
CA GLU A 98 -4.77 18.46 4.88
C GLU A 98 -4.26 18.51 3.45
N GLN A 99 -4.93 17.81 2.54
CA GLN A 99 -4.58 17.78 1.12
C GLN A 99 -3.11 17.38 0.90
N LEU A 100 -2.65 16.39 1.67
CA LEU A 100 -1.24 16.03 1.65
C LEU A 100 -0.81 15.37 0.35
N TRP A 101 -1.73 14.73 -0.36
CA TRP A 101 -1.41 14.15 -1.67
C TRP A 101 -1.23 15.21 -2.75
N GLU A 102 -1.78 16.40 -2.57
CA GLU A 102 -1.65 17.50 -3.52
C GLU A 102 -0.41 18.34 -3.29
N LYS A 103 0.21 18.18 -2.12
CA LYS A 103 1.43 18.94 -1.79
C LYS A 103 2.65 18.25 -2.39
N LYS A 104 3.60 19.02 -2.82
CA LYS A 104 4.85 18.52 -3.39
C LYS A 104 6.01 18.69 -2.45
#